data_5868e9e614ebba5eb7d4324266aa0d05
#
_entry.id   5868e9e614ebba5eb7d4324266aa0d05
#
_cell.length_a   1.000
_cell.length_b   1.000
_cell.length_c   1.000
_cell.angle_alpha   90.00
_cell.angle_beta   90.00
_cell.angle_gamma   90.00
#
_symmetry.space_group_name_H-M   'P 1'
#
loop_
_entity.id
_entity.type
_entity.pdbx_description
1 polymer ?
#
loop_
_entity_poly.entity_id
_entity_poly.type
_entity_poly.pdbx_seq_one_letter_code
_entity_poly.pdbx_strand_id
1 'polypeptide(L)'
;MQKISVFFDTNVLVYAHDELSPFHEKSATLLDLVINNEIRGIISEQNILELYRILTNPSAMRGKPLSPAEVKSLLEETYLSGKFKIYPIKDTLKRTIDIAHLKNLSSARIFDIRLYAQTLRYKPTYFVTYNTDDFKNLDDLTLKTPDEII
;
A
#
# COMPACT_ATOMS: atom_id res chain seq x y z
N MET A 1 -20.39 -5.21 -15.10
CA MET A 1 -19.01 -5.66 -14.86
C MET A 1 -18.55 -5.30 -13.46
N GLN A 2 -17.92 -6.26 -12.79
CA GLN A 2 -17.30 -5.97 -11.51
C GLN A 2 -16.05 -5.10 -11.71
N LYS A 3 -15.90 -4.11 -10.85
CA LYS A 3 -14.69 -3.31 -10.82
C LYS A 3 -13.52 -4.16 -10.30
N ILE A 4 -12.33 -3.94 -10.82
CA ILE A 4 -11.15 -4.55 -10.24
C ILE A 4 -10.89 -3.97 -8.85
N SER A 5 -10.28 -4.75 -8.00
CA SER A 5 -9.85 -4.34 -6.68
C SER A 5 -8.33 -4.36 -6.61
N VAL A 6 -7.75 -3.30 -6.08
CA VAL A 6 -6.31 -3.12 -6.01
C VAL A 6 -5.89 -2.89 -4.57
N PHE A 7 -5.02 -3.74 -4.07
CA PHE A 7 -4.40 -3.60 -2.75
C PHE A 7 -3.05 -2.90 -2.94
N PHE A 8 -2.86 -1.78 -2.24
CA PHE A 8 -1.69 -0.93 -2.41
C PHE A 8 -0.58 -1.26 -1.41
N ASP A 9 0.64 -1.43 -1.91
CA ASP A 9 1.82 -1.31 -1.06
C ASP A 9 2.08 0.17 -0.78
N THR A 10 2.68 0.48 0.35
CA THR A 10 2.87 1.85 0.81
C THR A 10 3.68 2.71 -0.17
N ASN A 11 4.67 2.12 -0.85
CA ASN A 11 5.51 2.90 -1.77
C ASN A 11 4.69 3.58 -2.87
N VAL A 12 3.67 2.90 -3.40
CA VAL A 12 2.80 3.46 -4.44
C VAL A 12 2.04 4.68 -3.91
N LEU A 13 1.56 4.59 -2.66
CA LEU A 13 0.87 5.71 -2.02
C LEU A 13 1.80 6.89 -1.77
N VAL A 14 3.03 6.63 -1.35
CA VAL A 14 4.05 7.68 -1.17
C VAL A 14 4.30 8.40 -2.49
N TYR A 15 4.53 7.65 -3.56
CA TYR A 15 4.80 8.25 -4.88
C TYR A 15 3.61 9.04 -5.41
N ALA A 16 2.40 8.65 -5.07
CA ALA A 16 1.19 9.39 -5.46
C ALA A 16 1.15 10.80 -4.85
N HIS A 17 1.85 11.02 -3.74
CA HIS A 17 1.94 12.30 -3.05
C HIS A 17 3.31 12.98 -3.16
N ASP A 18 4.22 12.41 -3.92
CA ASP A 18 5.59 12.91 -4.07
C ASP A 18 5.83 13.30 -5.53
N GLU A 19 5.56 14.58 -5.85
CA GLU A 19 5.65 15.10 -7.21
C GLU A 19 7.06 15.01 -7.81
N LEU A 20 8.10 14.89 -6.98
CA LEU A 20 9.48 14.78 -7.43
C LEU A 20 9.89 13.34 -7.76
N SER A 21 9.04 12.36 -7.43
CA SER A 21 9.32 10.96 -7.74
C SER A 21 9.14 10.69 -9.24
N PRO A 22 10.04 9.89 -9.86
CA PRO A 22 9.82 9.44 -11.25
C PRO A 22 8.61 8.51 -11.38
N PHE A 23 8.08 7.99 -10.28
CA PHE A 23 6.90 7.13 -10.24
C PHE A 23 5.61 7.87 -9.89
N HIS A 24 5.68 9.20 -9.77
CA HIS A 24 4.54 10.01 -9.31
C HIS A 24 3.35 9.92 -10.26
N GLU A 25 3.56 10.12 -11.54
CA GLU A 25 2.46 10.26 -12.51
C GLU A 25 1.54 9.04 -12.52
N LYS A 26 2.10 7.85 -12.65
CA LYS A 26 1.31 6.61 -12.69
C LYS A 26 0.68 6.29 -11.34
N SER A 27 1.40 6.53 -10.25
CA SER A 27 0.88 6.31 -8.91
C SER A 27 -0.28 7.25 -8.61
N ALA A 28 -0.16 8.53 -8.97
CA ALA A 28 -1.22 9.51 -8.78
C ALA A 28 -2.44 9.19 -9.65
N THR A 29 -2.23 8.75 -10.88
CA THR A 29 -3.32 8.34 -11.77
C THR A 29 -4.09 7.15 -11.18
N LEU A 30 -3.37 6.16 -10.65
CA LEU A 30 -4.00 5.00 -10.02
C LEU A 30 -4.82 5.42 -8.79
N LEU A 31 -4.29 6.34 -7.98
CA LEU A 31 -5.00 6.89 -6.83
C LEU A 31 -6.29 7.60 -7.28
N ASP A 32 -6.22 8.39 -8.35
CA ASP A 32 -7.38 9.10 -8.90
C ASP A 32 -8.48 8.14 -9.36
N LEU A 33 -8.11 6.99 -9.92
CA LEU A 33 -9.09 5.97 -10.31
C LEU A 33 -9.86 5.44 -9.10
N VAL A 34 -9.21 5.32 -7.95
CA VAL A 34 -9.89 4.95 -6.70
C VAL A 34 -10.81 6.07 -6.22
N ILE A 35 -10.31 7.31 -6.20
CA ILE A 35 -11.07 8.47 -5.73
C ILE A 35 -12.31 8.68 -6.59
N ASN A 36 -12.19 8.46 -7.89
CA ASN A 36 -13.30 8.59 -8.84
C ASN A 36 -14.18 7.34 -8.91
N ASN A 37 -13.94 6.36 -8.03
CA ASN A 37 -14.73 5.14 -7.92
C ASN A 37 -14.74 4.28 -9.19
N GLU A 38 -13.69 4.36 -10.00
CA GLU A 38 -13.50 3.54 -11.19
C GLU A 38 -12.90 2.17 -10.86
N ILE A 39 -12.09 2.11 -9.83
CA ILE A 39 -11.55 0.87 -9.25
C ILE A 39 -11.77 0.86 -7.74
N ARG A 40 -11.73 -0.32 -7.14
CA ARG A 40 -11.80 -0.46 -5.68
C ARG A 40 -10.40 -0.39 -5.10
N GLY A 41 -10.15 0.59 -4.24
CA GLY A 41 -8.89 0.72 -3.53
C GLY A 41 -8.96 0.03 -2.19
N ILE A 42 -7.94 -0.77 -1.89
CA ILE A 42 -7.80 -1.50 -0.62
C ILE A 42 -6.46 -1.13 -0.01
N ILE A 43 -6.47 -0.82 1.27
CA ILE A 43 -5.25 -0.59 2.05
C ILE A 43 -5.38 -1.28 3.40
N SER A 44 -4.24 -1.53 4.03
CA SER A 44 -4.15 -2.01 5.40
C SER A 44 -4.03 -0.82 6.35
N GLU A 45 -4.42 -1.03 7.60
CA GLU A 45 -4.07 -0.08 8.68
C GLU A 45 -2.57 0.19 8.72
N GLN A 46 -1.75 -0.81 8.40
CA GLN A 46 -0.30 -0.65 8.29
C GLN A 46 0.09 0.43 7.29
N ASN A 47 -0.55 0.45 6.12
CA ASN A 47 -0.23 1.44 5.08
C ASN A 47 -0.43 2.87 5.57
N ILE A 48 -1.48 3.11 6.33
CA ILE A 48 -1.80 4.44 6.86
C ILE A 48 -0.68 4.93 7.78
N LEU A 49 -0.25 4.07 8.71
CA LEU A 49 0.81 4.43 9.65
C LEU A 49 2.17 4.59 8.98
N GLU A 50 2.47 3.73 8.02
CA GLU A 50 3.71 3.84 7.24
C GLU A 50 3.73 5.11 6.39
N LEU A 51 2.59 5.44 5.80
CA LEU A 51 2.48 6.66 4.99
C LEU A 51 2.72 7.91 5.85
N TYR A 52 2.14 7.96 7.05
CA TYR A 52 2.41 9.05 7.99
C TYR A 52 3.91 9.15 8.29
N ARG A 53 4.53 8.03 8.63
CA ARG A 53 5.95 7.99 8.98
C ARG A 53 6.84 8.49 7.84
N ILE A 54 6.57 8.05 6.63
CA ILE A 54 7.41 8.38 5.47
C ILE A 54 7.22 9.84 5.04
N LEU A 55 5.98 10.30 4.93
CA LEU A 55 5.71 11.67 4.46
C LEU A 55 6.21 12.73 5.45
N THR A 56 6.31 12.41 6.73
CA THR A 56 6.87 13.33 7.74
C THR A 56 8.37 13.18 7.95
N ASN A 57 9.02 12.24 7.24
CA ASN A 57 10.44 11.95 7.43
C ASN A 57 11.31 12.79 6.50
N PRO A 58 12.21 13.65 7.04
CA PRO A 58 13.05 14.51 6.20
C PRO A 58 13.94 13.75 5.22
N SER A 59 14.52 12.62 5.65
CA SER A 59 15.39 11.81 4.80
C SER A 59 14.62 11.22 3.63
N ALA A 60 13.46 10.63 3.91
CA ALA A 60 12.65 9.99 2.89
C ALA A 60 12.12 11.01 1.87
N MET A 61 11.85 12.25 2.31
CA MET A 61 11.27 13.30 1.48
C MET A 61 12.31 14.34 1.03
N ARG A 62 13.57 13.93 0.96
CA ARG A 62 14.67 14.75 0.41
C ARG A 62 14.79 16.14 1.05
N GLY A 63 14.63 16.21 2.37
CA GLY A 63 14.70 17.44 3.13
C GLY A 63 13.44 18.33 3.05
N LYS A 64 12.38 17.85 2.39
CA LYS A 64 11.11 18.57 2.26
C LYS A 64 9.92 17.72 2.72
N PRO A 65 9.90 17.31 4.02
CA PRO A 65 8.79 16.51 4.53
C PRO A 65 7.53 17.37 4.65
N LEU A 66 6.39 16.70 4.65
CA LEU A 66 5.15 17.32 5.06
C LEU A 66 5.12 17.44 6.59
N SER A 67 4.45 18.46 7.10
CA SER A 67 4.25 18.59 8.54
C SER A 67 3.25 17.53 9.04
N PRO A 68 3.28 17.20 10.33
CA PRO A 68 2.24 16.34 10.92
C PRO A 68 0.82 16.83 10.66
N ALA A 69 0.58 18.13 10.68
CA ALA A 69 -0.74 18.70 10.39
C ALA A 69 -1.16 18.47 8.94
N GLU A 70 -0.23 18.66 8.00
CA GLU A 70 -0.48 18.42 6.58
C GLU A 70 -0.79 16.95 6.30
N VAL A 71 -0.03 16.04 6.90
CA VAL A 71 -0.26 14.59 6.71
C VAL A 71 -1.57 14.16 7.36
N LYS A 72 -1.91 14.70 8.53
CA LYS A 72 -3.21 14.44 9.16
C LYS A 72 -4.36 14.78 8.21
N SER A 73 -4.33 15.98 7.63
CA SER A 73 -5.36 16.42 6.68
C SER A 73 -5.43 15.51 5.45
N LEU A 74 -4.27 15.17 4.88
CA LEU A 74 -4.18 14.29 3.73
C LEU A 74 -4.77 12.91 4.01
N LEU A 75 -4.42 12.32 5.15
CA LEU A 75 -4.94 11.00 5.53
C LEU A 75 -6.45 11.03 5.75
N GLU A 76 -6.95 12.04 6.44
CA GLU A 76 -8.38 12.16 6.71
C GLU A 76 -9.20 12.39 5.42
N GLU A 77 -8.73 13.24 4.54
CA GLU A 77 -9.45 13.61 3.32
C GLU A 77 -9.38 12.54 2.23
N THR A 78 -8.23 11.88 2.08
CA THR A 78 -8.00 10.93 0.99
C THR A 78 -8.29 9.49 1.41
N TYR A 79 -7.79 9.06 2.56
CA TYR A 79 -7.79 7.64 2.92
C TYR A 79 -8.86 7.26 3.94
N LEU A 80 -9.22 8.16 4.84
CA LEU A 80 -10.18 7.89 5.91
C LEU A 80 -11.59 8.41 5.59
N SER A 81 -11.81 8.91 4.38
CA SER A 81 -13.08 9.51 3.96
C SER A 81 -14.07 8.53 3.34
N GLY A 82 -13.73 7.24 3.31
CA GLY A 82 -14.60 6.20 2.77
C GLY A 82 -14.31 5.79 1.33
N LYS A 83 -13.30 6.37 0.69
CA LYS A 83 -12.91 6.01 -0.68
C LYS A 83 -12.15 4.68 -0.75
N PHE A 84 -11.48 4.32 0.33
CA PHE A 84 -10.70 3.08 0.43
C PHE A 84 -11.37 2.10 1.38
N LYS A 85 -11.27 0.81 1.06
CA LYS A 85 -11.52 -0.25 2.02
C LYS A 85 -10.27 -0.43 2.86
N ILE A 86 -10.41 -0.33 4.17
CA ILE A 86 -9.28 -0.45 5.11
C ILE A 86 -9.39 -1.75 5.86
N TYR A 87 -8.38 -2.62 5.74
CA TYR A 87 -8.37 -3.90 6.43
C TYR A 87 -7.60 -3.81 7.75
N PRO A 88 -8.18 -4.36 8.83
CA PRO A 88 -7.53 -4.37 10.12
C PRO A 88 -6.38 -5.38 10.16
N ILE A 89 -5.38 -5.09 10.97
CA ILE A 89 -4.21 -5.95 11.14
C ILE A 89 -4.54 -7.21 11.96
N LYS A 90 -5.40 -7.06 12.95
CA LYS A 90 -5.70 -8.10 13.94
C LYS A 90 -6.08 -9.44 13.33
N ASP A 91 -6.90 -9.44 12.29
CA ASP A 91 -7.46 -10.66 11.70
C ASP A 91 -6.43 -11.55 11.03
N THR A 92 -5.25 -11.04 10.71
CA THR A 92 -4.19 -11.78 10.01
C THR A 92 -2.90 -11.91 10.80
N LEU A 93 -2.88 -11.48 12.07
CA LEU A 93 -1.65 -11.52 12.88
C LEU A 93 -1.06 -12.91 13.02
N LYS A 94 -1.89 -13.90 13.41
CA LYS A 94 -1.41 -15.27 13.59
C LYS A 94 -0.88 -15.85 12.27
N ARG A 95 -1.62 -15.66 11.19
CA ARG A 95 -1.21 -16.15 9.87
C ARG A 95 0.09 -15.51 9.41
N THR A 96 0.27 -14.22 9.68
CA THR A 96 1.52 -13.50 9.38
C THR A 96 2.71 -14.16 10.09
N ILE A 97 2.57 -14.42 11.38
CA ILE A 97 3.62 -15.04 12.19
C ILE A 97 3.94 -16.45 11.66
N ASP A 98 2.90 -17.23 11.38
CA ASP A 98 3.06 -18.60 10.87
C ASP A 98 3.80 -18.61 9.52
N ILE A 99 3.45 -17.72 8.60
CA ILE A 99 4.09 -17.65 7.28
C ILE A 99 5.55 -17.21 7.42
N ALA A 100 5.81 -16.18 8.23
CA ALA A 100 7.18 -15.70 8.45
C ALA A 100 8.07 -16.80 9.02
N HIS A 101 7.56 -17.58 9.95
CA HIS A 101 8.27 -18.71 10.53
C HIS A 101 8.54 -19.80 9.49
N LEU A 102 7.52 -20.21 8.74
CA LEU A 102 7.66 -21.25 7.71
C LEU A 102 8.67 -20.88 6.63
N LYS A 103 8.71 -19.59 6.26
CA LYS A 103 9.66 -19.10 5.24
C LYS A 103 11.00 -18.66 5.82
N ASN A 104 11.17 -18.79 7.13
CA ASN A 104 12.39 -18.41 7.85
C ASN A 104 12.80 -16.97 7.58
N LEU A 105 11.83 -16.07 7.61
CA LEU A 105 12.06 -14.64 7.40
C LEU A 105 12.20 -13.92 8.74
N SER A 106 13.07 -12.93 8.78
CA SER A 106 13.38 -12.21 10.00
C SER A 106 13.32 -10.70 9.82
N SER A 107 13.33 -9.98 10.96
CA SER A 107 13.39 -8.52 11.01
C SER A 107 12.24 -7.86 10.25
N ALA A 108 12.51 -6.81 9.50
CA ALA A 108 11.49 -5.99 8.83
C ALA A 108 10.67 -6.72 7.76
N ARG A 109 11.13 -7.90 7.31
CA ARG A 109 10.40 -8.71 6.34
C ARG A 109 9.01 -9.13 6.84
N ILE A 110 8.78 -9.15 8.16
CA ILE A 110 7.47 -9.47 8.70
C ILE A 110 6.39 -8.49 8.27
N PHE A 111 6.73 -7.25 7.99
CA PHE A 111 5.76 -6.24 7.56
C PHE A 111 5.29 -6.51 6.12
N ASP A 112 6.16 -6.99 5.24
CA ASP A 112 5.78 -7.45 3.90
C ASP A 112 4.87 -8.67 3.98
N ILE A 113 5.20 -9.61 4.87
CA ILE A 113 4.41 -10.82 5.08
C ILE A 113 3.02 -10.49 5.63
N ARG A 114 2.89 -9.46 6.45
CA ARG A 114 1.59 -9.03 6.94
C ARG A 114 0.68 -8.55 5.80
N LEU A 115 1.21 -7.76 4.88
CA LEU A 115 0.46 -7.35 3.69
C LEU A 115 0.10 -8.55 2.82
N TYR A 116 1.04 -9.48 2.64
CA TYR A 116 0.81 -10.72 1.92
C TYR A 116 -0.31 -11.56 2.55
N ALA A 117 -0.30 -11.74 3.87
CA ALA A 117 -1.35 -12.48 4.57
C ALA A 117 -2.73 -11.84 4.36
N GLN A 118 -2.78 -10.51 4.31
CA GLN A 118 -4.02 -9.81 4.03
C GLN A 118 -4.50 -10.03 2.59
N THR A 119 -3.58 -10.07 1.61
CA THR A 119 -3.95 -10.39 0.23
C THR A 119 -4.49 -11.81 0.10
N LEU A 120 -3.91 -12.77 0.82
CA LEU A 120 -4.42 -14.16 0.82
C LEU A 120 -5.82 -14.26 1.41
N ARG A 121 -6.12 -13.46 2.44
CA ARG A 121 -7.43 -13.47 3.08
C ARG A 121 -8.50 -12.76 2.24
N TYR A 122 -8.18 -11.59 1.70
CA TYR A 122 -9.17 -10.71 1.09
C TYR A 122 -9.20 -10.78 -0.44
N LYS A 123 -8.21 -11.42 -1.05
CA LYS A 123 -8.15 -11.76 -2.48
C LYS A 123 -8.46 -10.59 -3.41
N PRO A 124 -7.67 -9.51 -3.39
CA PRO A 124 -7.83 -8.43 -4.36
C PRO A 124 -7.50 -8.93 -5.77
N THR A 125 -7.96 -8.18 -6.78
CA THR A 125 -7.60 -8.49 -8.17
C THR A 125 -6.09 -8.38 -8.35
N TYR A 126 -5.49 -7.30 -7.84
CA TYR A 126 -4.04 -7.07 -7.92
C TYR A 126 -3.50 -6.58 -6.59
N PHE A 127 -2.27 -6.96 -6.28
CA PHE A 127 -1.43 -6.29 -5.30
C PHE A 127 -0.45 -5.40 -6.05
N VAL A 128 -0.48 -4.09 -5.81
CA VAL A 128 0.29 -3.14 -6.57
C VAL A 128 1.49 -2.62 -5.78
N THR A 129 2.67 -2.70 -6.37
CA THR A 129 3.91 -2.25 -5.76
C THR A 129 4.95 -1.96 -6.82
N TYR A 130 5.90 -1.06 -6.53
CA TYR A 130 7.12 -0.91 -7.32
C TYR A 130 8.26 -1.80 -6.80
N ASN A 131 8.13 -2.36 -5.60
CA ASN A 131 9.11 -3.29 -5.02
C ASN A 131 8.74 -4.75 -5.34
N THR A 132 8.61 -5.07 -6.62
CA THR A 132 8.16 -6.40 -7.06
C THR A 132 9.06 -7.52 -6.57
N ASP A 133 10.37 -7.26 -6.44
CA ASP A 133 11.32 -8.26 -5.98
C ASP A 133 11.05 -8.74 -4.53
N ASP A 134 10.49 -7.89 -3.69
CA ASP A 134 10.18 -8.24 -2.30
C ASP A 134 9.03 -9.25 -2.20
N PHE A 135 8.21 -9.37 -3.25
CA PHE A 135 7.00 -10.21 -3.26
C PHE A 135 7.01 -11.32 -4.29
N LYS A 136 8.00 -11.38 -5.18
CA LYS A 136 8.00 -12.31 -6.33
C LYS A 136 8.01 -13.79 -5.97
N ASN A 137 8.47 -14.14 -4.78
CA ASN A 137 8.53 -15.53 -4.31
C ASN A 137 7.35 -15.91 -3.41
N LEU A 138 6.31 -15.08 -3.37
CA LEU A 138 5.12 -15.32 -2.59
C LEU A 138 4.00 -15.81 -3.52
N ASP A 139 3.45 -16.98 -3.20
CA ASP A 139 2.45 -17.65 -4.03
C ASP A 139 1.07 -16.99 -3.92
N ASP A 140 0.23 -17.22 -4.93
CA ASP A 140 -1.18 -16.76 -4.96
C ASP A 140 -1.34 -15.25 -4.93
N LEU A 141 -0.33 -14.53 -5.39
CA LEU A 141 -0.31 -13.08 -5.43
C LEU A 141 -0.25 -12.61 -6.88
N THR A 142 -1.25 -11.86 -7.32
CA THR A 142 -1.22 -11.22 -8.65
C THR A 142 -0.58 -9.86 -8.52
N LEU A 143 0.72 -9.83 -8.78
CA LEU A 143 1.59 -8.68 -8.56
C LEU A 143 1.65 -7.79 -9.81
N LYS A 144 1.41 -6.50 -9.64
CA LYS A 144 1.48 -5.51 -10.72
C LYS A 144 2.17 -4.24 -10.24
N THR A 145 2.83 -3.54 -11.17
CA THR A 145 3.20 -2.14 -10.95
C THR A 145 2.03 -1.25 -11.42
N PRO A 146 1.98 0.01 -10.98
CA PRO A 146 0.97 0.94 -11.50
C PRO A 146 1.01 1.05 -13.03
N ASP A 147 2.19 1.01 -13.61
CA ASP A 147 2.39 1.09 -15.06
C ASP A 147 1.71 -0.05 -15.82
N GLU A 148 1.59 -1.21 -15.19
CA GLU A 148 0.96 -2.39 -15.79
C GLU A 148 -0.57 -2.39 -15.69
N ILE A 149 -1.14 -1.54 -14.85
CA ILE A 149 -2.59 -1.42 -14.64
C ILE A 149 -3.18 -0.30 -15.48
N ILE A 150 -2.43 0.77 -15.68
CA ILE A 150 -2.88 1.97 -16.38
C ILE A 150 -2.65 1.90 -17.88
#